data_88b273fc6cf0da2dafccf14b265f6ef5
#
_entry.id   88b273fc6cf0da2dafccf14b265f6ef5
#
_cell.length_a   1.000
_cell.length_b   1.000
_cell.length_c   1.000
_cell.angle_alpha   90.00
_cell.angle_beta   90.00
_cell.angle_gamma   90.00
#
_symmetry.space_group_name_H-M   'P 1'
#
loop_
_entity.id
_entity.type
_entity.pdbx_description
1 polymer ?
#
loop_
_entity_poly.entity_id
_entity_poly.type
_entity_poly.pdbx_seq_one_letter_code
_entity_poly.pdbx_strand_id
1 'polypeptide(L)'
;GVRGESFPPAAGGAAFEDTMSQNVNIEHEMRKSYLEYSLSVIIGRAIPDVRDGLKPVHRRILFAQQELANSYNRPPKKCARIVGDVIGKYHPHGDFAVYAALVRLAQDFSMRDPLEDGQGNFGSIDGDAAAAMRYTEVRMSRLASEFLNDIDKETVDFRPNYDNTLAEPVVLPTKVPNLLLNGSSGIAVGMATNIPPHNL
;
A
#
# COMPACT_ATOMS: atom_id res chain seq x y z
N GLY A 1 27.41 -80.20 0.34
CA GLY A 1 28.08 -78.90 0.45
C GLY A 1 27.23 -77.79 -0.13
N VAL A 2 26.56 -77.03 0.72
CA VAL A 2 25.93 -75.80 0.33
C VAL A 2 26.62 -74.64 1.07
N ARG A 3 27.22 -73.76 0.29
CA ARG A 3 27.96 -72.62 0.79
C ARG A 3 26.88 -71.57 1.34
N GLY A 4 27.07 -71.26 2.59
CA GLY A 4 26.30 -70.11 3.17
C GLY A 4 26.87 -68.81 2.64
N GLU A 5 26.02 -67.99 2.01
CA GLU A 5 26.29 -66.57 1.69
C GLU A 5 25.92 -65.76 2.89
N SER A 6 26.94 -65.11 3.44
CA SER A 6 26.76 -64.12 4.52
C SER A 6 26.28 -62.81 3.91
N PHE A 7 25.11 -62.33 4.32
CA PHE A 7 24.64 -60.98 4.02
C PHE A 7 25.42 -59.96 4.85
N PRO A 8 25.84 -58.84 4.24
CA PRO A 8 26.44 -57.74 5.00
C PRO A 8 25.40 -57.06 5.88
N PRO A 9 25.82 -56.50 7.04
CA PRO A 9 24.92 -55.81 7.92
C PRO A 9 24.45 -54.50 7.25
N ALA A 10 23.16 -54.19 7.39
CA ALA A 10 22.56 -52.95 6.93
C ALA A 10 23.23 -51.77 7.66
N ALA A 11 24.01 -51.02 6.92
CA ALA A 11 24.49 -49.73 7.35
C ALA A 11 23.37 -48.68 7.15
N GLY A 12 23.13 -47.84 8.10
CA GLY A 12 22.35 -46.63 7.90
C GLY A 12 21.24 -46.42 8.91
N GLY A 13 21.58 -46.33 10.17
CA GLY A 13 20.80 -45.53 11.07
C GLY A 13 20.98 -44.09 10.65
N ALA A 14 20.02 -43.54 9.89
CA ALA A 14 19.90 -42.10 9.69
C ALA A 14 19.75 -41.48 11.07
N ALA A 15 20.74 -40.69 11.48
CA ALA A 15 20.63 -39.82 12.61
C ALA A 15 19.43 -38.89 12.31
N PHE A 16 18.34 -39.08 13.02
CA PHE A 16 17.34 -38.06 13.16
C PHE A 16 18.06 -36.86 13.77
N GLU A 17 18.33 -35.84 12.97
CA GLU A 17 18.70 -34.54 13.49
C GLU A 17 17.59 -34.12 14.44
N ASP A 18 17.95 -34.10 15.71
CA ASP A 18 17.16 -33.58 16.79
C ASP A 18 16.90 -32.11 16.45
N THR A 19 15.72 -31.84 15.88
CA THR A 19 15.27 -30.49 15.60
C THR A 19 15.13 -29.88 16.98
N MET A 20 16.15 -29.18 17.43
CA MET A 20 16.15 -28.45 18.69
C MET A 20 14.89 -27.60 18.74
N SER A 21 13.89 -28.05 19.46
CA SER A 21 12.76 -27.24 19.85
C SER A 21 13.31 -26.12 20.73
N GLN A 22 13.53 -24.95 20.13
CA GLN A 22 13.89 -23.77 20.89
C GLN A 22 12.70 -23.48 21.81
N ASN A 23 12.93 -23.56 23.11
CA ASN A 23 11.98 -23.10 24.10
C ASN A 23 11.82 -21.58 23.94
N VAL A 24 10.87 -21.18 23.12
CA VAL A 24 10.51 -19.78 22.91
C VAL A 24 9.65 -19.35 24.08
N ASN A 25 10.08 -18.31 24.77
CA ASN A 25 9.24 -17.68 25.78
C ASN A 25 8.04 -17.01 25.09
N ILE A 26 6.86 -17.60 25.30
CA ILE A 26 5.60 -17.14 24.71
C ILE A 26 5.34 -15.65 24.92
N GLU A 27 5.65 -15.14 26.10
CA GLU A 27 5.48 -13.71 26.42
C GLU A 27 6.40 -12.83 25.57
N HIS A 28 7.65 -13.25 25.39
CA HIS A 28 8.62 -12.52 24.58
C HIS A 28 8.23 -12.51 23.10
N GLU A 29 7.79 -13.65 22.58
CA GLU A 29 7.34 -13.78 21.20
C GLU A 29 6.07 -12.99 20.92
N MET A 30 5.11 -13.02 21.85
CA MET A 30 3.89 -12.20 21.75
C MET A 30 4.19 -10.70 21.76
N ARG A 31 5.09 -10.25 22.64
CA ARG A 31 5.52 -8.84 22.68
C ARG A 31 6.19 -8.42 21.39
N LYS A 32 7.08 -9.25 20.86
CA LYS A 32 7.79 -8.99 19.61
C LYS A 32 6.82 -8.91 18.44
N SER A 33 5.96 -9.91 18.27
CA SER A 33 4.96 -9.95 17.20
C SER A 33 3.97 -8.79 17.27
N TYR A 34 3.53 -8.42 18.48
CA TYR A 34 2.65 -7.27 18.68
C TYR A 34 3.35 -5.94 18.34
N LEU A 35 4.62 -5.81 18.70
CA LEU A 35 5.42 -4.63 18.36
C LEU A 35 5.61 -4.51 16.84
N GLU A 36 5.95 -5.61 16.17
CA GLU A 36 6.11 -5.66 14.71
C GLU A 36 4.81 -5.31 14.00
N TYR A 37 3.68 -5.85 14.44
CA TYR A 37 2.35 -5.51 13.93
C TYR A 37 2.04 -4.03 14.15
N SER A 38 2.27 -3.51 15.35
CA SER A 38 2.01 -2.11 15.70
C SER A 38 2.82 -1.15 14.83
N LEU A 39 4.12 -1.42 14.63
CA LEU A 39 4.98 -0.63 13.76
C LEU A 39 4.52 -0.69 12.30
N SER A 40 4.11 -1.85 11.83
CA SER A 40 3.56 -2.01 10.48
C SER A 40 2.30 -1.17 10.26
N VAL A 41 1.39 -1.13 11.23
CA VAL A 41 0.17 -0.31 11.15
C VAL A 41 0.49 1.19 11.23
N ILE A 42 1.43 1.59 12.07
CA ILE A 42 1.82 3.00 12.22
C ILE A 42 2.48 3.51 10.94
N ILE A 43 3.58 2.88 10.51
CA ILE A 43 4.43 3.36 9.41
C ILE A 43 3.83 3.01 8.05
N GLY A 44 3.29 1.81 7.94
CA GLY A 44 2.86 1.23 6.66
C GLY A 44 1.40 1.47 6.29
N ARG A 45 0.57 2.06 7.16
CA ARG A 45 -0.88 2.11 6.92
C ARG A 45 -1.58 3.38 7.38
N ALA A 46 -1.44 3.77 8.65
CA ALA A 46 -2.33 4.73 9.29
C ALA A 46 -1.82 6.16 9.28
N ILE A 47 -0.51 6.34 9.34
CA ILE A 47 0.10 7.66 9.48
C ILE A 47 0.65 8.14 8.13
N PRO A 48 0.31 9.38 7.70
CA PRO A 48 0.86 9.96 6.47
C PRO A 48 2.32 10.35 6.66
N ASP A 49 3.09 10.35 5.56
CA ASP A 49 4.43 10.95 5.55
C ASP A 49 4.30 12.48 5.55
N VAL A 50 5.11 13.15 6.36
CA VAL A 50 5.06 14.62 6.48
C VAL A 50 5.46 15.33 5.18
N ARG A 51 6.29 14.71 4.36
CA ARG A 51 6.85 15.29 3.13
C ARG A 51 5.83 15.41 2.00
N ASP A 52 4.99 14.38 1.81
CA ASP A 52 3.98 14.35 0.74
C ASP A 52 2.53 14.31 1.26
N GLY A 53 2.34 14.15 2.57
CA GLY A 53 1.01 14.09 3.18
C GLY A 53 0.19 12.86 2.80
N LEU A 54 0.84 11.81 2.30
CA LEU A 54 0.17 10.63 1.79
C LEU A 54 0.43 9.41 2.67
N LYS A 55 -0.59 8.58 2.81
CA LYS A 55 -0.43 7.21 3.31
C LYS A 55 0.11 6.32 2.18
N PRO A 56 0.75 5.20 2.48
CA PRO A 56 1.33 4.32 1.46
C PRO A 56 0.35 3.91 0.35
N VAL A 57 -0.90 3.61 0.67
CA VAL A 57 -1.91 3.24 -0.33
C VAL A 57 -2.19 4.37 -1.33
N HIS A 58 -2.31 5.61 -0.86
CA HIS A 58 -2.56 6.78 -1.71
C HIS A 58 -1.37 7.05 -2.64
N ARG A 59 -0.15 6.96 -2.10
CA ARG A 59 1.08 7.14 -2.88
C ARG A 59 1.19 6.10 -3.99
N ARG A 60 0.89 4.85 -3.69
CA ARG A 60 0.89 3.74 -4.66
C ARG A 60 -0.18 3.90 -5.74
N ILE A 61 -1.36 4.42 -5.38
CA ILE A 61 -2.41 4.73 -6.36
C ILE A 61 -1.92 5.78 -7.36
N LEU A 62 -1.42 6.92 -6.89
CA LEU A 62 -0.94 7.99 -7.77
C LEU A 62 0.26 7.55 -8.61
N PHE A 63 1.17 6.78 -8.04
CA PHE A 63 2.32 6.27 -8.77
C PHE A 63 1.91 5.27 -9.88
N ALA A 64 1.01 4.35 -9.59
CA ALA A 64 0.47 3.43 -10.61
C ALA A 64 -0.26 4.17 -11.73
N GLN A 65 -0.98 5.24 -11.42
CA GLN A 65 -1.63 6.07 -12.45
C GLN A 65 -0.63 6.82 -13.30
N GLN A 66 0.49 7.27 -12.74
CA GLN A 66 1.58 7.87 -13.51
C GLN A 66 2.14 6.87 -14.52
N GLU A 67 2.40 5.63 -14.12
CA GLU A 67 2.86 4.57 -15.02
C GLU A 67 1.84 4.24 -16.12
N LEU A 68 0.55 4.30 -15.80
CA LEU A 68 -0.54 4.09 -16.76
C LEU A 68 -0.83 5.31 -17.64
N ALA A 69 -0.07 6.39 -17.52
CA ALA A 69 -0.31 7.68 -18.18
C ALA A 69 -1.76 8.16 -18.00
N ASN A 70 -2.28 8.05 -16.77
CA ASN A 70 -3.64 8.44 -16.41
C ASN A 70 -3.69 9.84 -15.79
N SER A 71 -3.06 10.81 -16.45
CA SER A 71 -2.98 12.21 -16.01
C SER A 71 -4.26 13.01 -16.35
N TYR A 72 -4.38 14.20 -15.77
CA TYR A 72 -5.55 15.07 -15.88
C TYR A 72 -5.96 15.42 -17.32
N ASN A 73 -5.02 15.42 -18.26
CA ASN A 73 -5.23 15.75 -19.68
C ASN A 73 -5.48 14.50 -20.55
N ARG A 74 -5.68 13.34 -19.96
CA ARG A 74 -5.96 12.08 -20.64
C ARG A 74 -7.37 11.59 -20.32
N PRO A 75 -7.95 10.74 -21.18
CA PRO A 75 -9.22 10.11 -20.84
C PRO A 75 -9.15 9.32 -19.54
N PRO A 76 -10.21 9.35 -18.73
CA PRO A 76 -10.25 8.57 -17.50
C PRO A 76 -10.21 7.07 -17.78
N LYS A 77 -9.74 6.31 -16.82
CA LYS A 77 -9.67 4.84 -16.87
C LYS A 77 -10.60 4.24 -15.83
N LYS A 78 -11.08 3.02 -16.08
CA LYS A 78 -11.88 2.28 -15.09
C LYS A 78 -11.11 2.15 -13.78
N CYS A 79 -11.80 2.41 -12.66
CA CYS A 79 -11.21 2.25 -11.33
C CYS A 79 -10.69 0.83 -11.11
N ALA A 80 -11.37 -0.18 -11.63
CA ALA A 80 -10.93 -1.58 -11.58
C ALA A 80 -9.54 -1.79 -12.21
N ARG A 81 -9.19 -1.03 -13.26
CA ARG A 81 -7.86 -1.10 -13.88
C ARG A 81 -6.79 -0.55 -12.94
N ILE A 82 -7.04 0.60 -12.32
CA ILE A 82 -6.10 1.22 -11.38
C ILE A 82 -5.91 0.32 -10.15
N VAL A 83 -7.00 -0.14 -9.56
CA VAL A 83 -6.98 -1.05 -8.40
C VAL A 83 -6.20 -2.32 -8.70
N GLY A 84 -6.43 -2.94 -9.87
CA GLY A 84 -5.72 -4.14 -10.30
C GLY A 84 -4.21 -3.94 -10.42
N ASP A 85 -3.77 -2.83 -11.02
CA ASP A 85 -2.36 -2.48 -11.14
C ASP A 85 -1.70 -2.24 -9.76
N VAL A 86 -2.38 -1.52 -8.88
CA VAL A 86 -1.87 -1.23 -7.53
C VAL A 86 -1.68 -2.51 -6.73
N ILE A 87 -2.66 -3.40 -6.73
CA ILE A 87 -2.58 -4.66 -5.99
C ILE A 87 -1.50 -5.57 -6.58
N GLY A 88 -1.49 -5.70 -7.90
CA GLY A 88 -0.55 -6.59 -8.57
C GLY A 88 0.90 -6.17 -8.44
N LYS A 89 1.18 -4.88 -8.36
CA LYS A 89 2.55 -4.35 -8.39
C LYS A 89 3.08 -3.90 -7.03
N TYR A 90 2.25 -3.25 -6.20
CA TYR A 90 2.74 -2.46 -5.06
C TYR A 90 2.07 -2.75 -3.73
N HIS A 91 0.79 -3.11 -3.72
CA HIS A 91 0.00 -3.17 -2.49
C HIS A 91 -0.76 -4.49 -2.37
N PRO A 92 -0.12 -5.58 -1.86
CA PRO A 92 -0.68 -6.93 -1.81
C PRO A 92 -1.73 -7.07 -0.70
N HIS A 93 -2.79 -6.28 -0.77
CA HIS A 93 -3.94 -6.27 0.16
C HIS A 93 -5.25 -6.39 -0.61
N GLY A 94 -6.37 -6.43 0.10
CA GLY A 94 -7.68 -6.58 -0.52
C GLY A 94 -8.05 -5.42 -1.46
N ASP A 95 -8.65 -5.72 -2.60
CA ASP A 95 -9.11 -4.77 -3.62
C ASP A 95 -10.10 -3.74 -3.08
N PHE A 96 -10.96 -4.17 -2.18
CA PHE A 96 -11.94 -3.29 -1.53
C PHE A 96 -11.27 -2.13 -0.78
N ALA A 97 -10.19 -2.40 -0.05
CA ALA A 97 -9.48 -1.37 0.70
C ALA A 97 -8.79 -0.35 -0.22
N VAL A 98 -8.18 -0.83 -1.31
CA VAL A 98 -7.55 0.04 -2.31
C VAL A 98 -8.61 0.87 -3.04
N TYR A 99 -9.74 0.26 -3.43
CA TYR A 99 -10.84 0.99 -4.07
C TYR A 99 -11.44 2.04 -3.14
N ALA A 100 -11.68 1.72 -1.86
CA ALA A 100 -12.18 2.69 -0.89
C ALA A 100 -11.23 3.88 -0.71
N ALA A 101 -9.91 3.64 -0.74
CA ALA A 101 -8.93 4.73 -0.71
C ALA A 101 -8.98 5.59 -1.98
N LEU A 102 -9.07 4.97 -3.15
CA LEU A 102 -9.20 5.67 -4.43
C LEU A 102 -10.48 6.54 -4.48
N VAL A 103 -11.61 6.00 -4.03
CA VAL A 103 -12.89 6.72 -3.95
C VAL A 103 -12.75 7.97 -3.09
N ARG A 104 -12.11 7.88 -1.92
CA ARG A 104 -11.90 9.04 -1.04
C ARG A 104 -11.08 10.15 -1.69
N LEU A 105 -10.09 9.81 -2.50
CA LEU A 105 -9.28 10.81 -3.21
C LEU A 105 -10.07 11.61 -4.25
N ALA A 106 -11.22 11.09 -4.70
CA ALA A 106 -12.12 11.73 -5.68
C ALA A 106 -13.33 12.44 -5.04
N GLN A 107 -13.55 12.26 -3.74
CA GLN A 107 -14.71 12.85 -3.06
C GLN A 107 -14.41 14.27 -2.59
N ASP A 108 -15.16 15.26 -3.06
CA ASP A 108 -15.05 16.67 -2.70
C ASP A 108 -15.50 16.97 -1.26
N PHE A 109 -16.28 16.07 -0.66
CA PHE A 109 -16.66 16.15 0.76
C PHE A 109 -15.67 15.43 1.71
N SER A 110 -14.75 14.62 1.18
CA SER A 110 -13.70 13.93 1.94
C SER A 110 -12.34 14.62 1.85
N MET A 111 -12.08 15.27 0.74
CA MET A 111 -10.84 15.99 0.45
C MET A 111 -11.17 17.46 0.21
N ARG A 112 -10.39 18.36 0.80
CA ARG A 112 -10.52 19.79 0.48
C ARG A 112 -10.19 20.06 -0.98
N ASP A 113 -9.09 19.51 -1.44
CA ASP A 113 -8.65 19.55 -2.84
C ASP A 113 -8.45 18.14 -3.33
N PRO A 114 -9.44 17.56 -4.04
CA PRO A 114 -9.38 16.19 -4.52
C PRO A 114 -8.14 15.92 -5.39
N LEU A 115 -7.55 14.77 -5.20
CA LEU A 115 -6.39 14.32 -5.98
C LEU A 115 -6.81 13.53 -7.22
N GLU A 116 -8.07 13.17 -7.31
CA GLU A 116 -8.65 12.40 -8.40
C GLU A 116 -9.86 13.11 -8.99
N ASP A 117 -9.99 13.07 -10.31
CA ASP A 117 -11.19 13.43 -11.06
C ASP A 117 -11.99 12.16 -11.34
N GLY A 118 -13.11 11.99 -10.66
CA GLY A 118 -13.99 10.83 -10.81
C GLY A 118 -15.11 11.04 -11.80
N GLN A 119 -15.46 9.99 -12.57
CA GLN A 119 -16.65 9.91 -13.38
C GLN A 119 -17.53 8.75 -12.91
N GLY A 120 -18.79 9.05 -12.60
CA GLY A 120 -19.75 8.09 -12.10
C GLY A 120 -20.18 8.41 -10.67
N ASN A 121 -20.73 7.40 -10.00
CA ASN A 121 -21.18 7.54 -8.61
C ASN A 121 -20.04 7.20 -7.65
N PHE A 122 -19.49 8.21 -6.99
CA PHE A 122 -18.47 8.08 -5.93
C PHE A 122 -19.04 8.23 -4.52
N GLY A 123 -20.35 8.05 -4.35
CA GLY A 123 -21.02 8.19 -3.07
C GLY A 123 -21.48 9.60 -2.80
N SER A 124 -22.05 9.82 -1.64
CA SER A 124 -22.53 11.12 -1.17
C SER A 124 -22.17 11.36 0.29
N ILE A 125 -22.26 12.64 0.72
CA ILE A 125 -22.09 13.01 2.12
C ILE A 125 -23.18 12.40 3.01
N ASP A 126 -24.34 12.08 2.44
CA ASP A 126 -25.47 11.46 3.14
C ASP A 126 -25.28 9.97 3.42
N GLY A 127 -24.13 9.41 3.01
CA GLY A 127 -23.76 8.03 3.31
C GLY A 127 -24.03 7.02 2.19
N ASP A 128 -24.39 7.48 0.99
CA ASP A 128 -24.51 6.58 -0.16
C ASP A 128 -23.15 5.99 -0.52
N ALA A 129 -23.13 4.69 -0.76
CA ALA A 129 -21.93 4.01 -1.19
C ALA A 129 -21.57 4.35 -2.64
N ALA A 130 -20.28 4.34 -2.95
CA ALA A 130 -19.82 4.42 -4.34
C ALA A 130 -20.28 3.19 -5.13
N ALA A 131 -20.50 3.37 -6.43
CA ALA A 131 -20.76 2.27 -7.35
C ALA A 131 -19.54 1.32 -7.42
N ALA A 132 -19.75 0.09 -7.86
CA ALA A 132 -18.66 -0.87 -8.02
C ALA A 132 -17.57 -0.36 -8.98
N MET A 133 -16.31 -0.70 -8.71
CA MET A 133 -15.14 -0.20 -9.45
C MET A 133 -15.14 -0.50 -10.96
N ARG A 134 -15.97 -1.44 -11.41
CA ARG A 134 -16.16 -1.74 -12.83
C ARG A 134 -16.99 -0.68 -13.57
N TYR A 135 -17.77 0.13 -12.85
CA TYR A 135 -18.62 1.17 -13.42
C TYR A 135 -17.99 2.56 -13.35
N THR A 136 -17.23 2.84 -12.30
CA THR A 136 -16.62 4.14 -12.09
C THR A 136 -15.31 4.29 -12.85
N GLU A 137 -15.02 5.53 -13.25
CA GLU A 137 -13.81 5.90 -13.97
C GLU A 137 -13.09 7.03 -13.24
N VAL A 138 -11.78 7.08 -13.39
CA VAL A 138 -10.94 8.03 -12.65
C VAL A 138 -9.71 8.43 -13.47
N ARG A 139 -9.22 9.62 -13.22
CA ARG A 139 -7.90 10.12 -13.64
C ARG A 139 -7.34 11.02 -12.56
N MET A 140 -6.03 11.21 -12.56
CA MET A 140 -5.42 12.18 -11.64
C MET A 140 -5.95 13.58 -11.89
N SER A 141 -6.18 14.32 -10.81
CA SER A 141 -6.45 15.76 -10.91
C SER A 141 -5.18 16.51 -11.33
N ARG A 142 -5.32 17.77 -11.72
CA ARG A 142 -4.16 18.62 -12.03
C ARG A 142 -3.23 18.77 -10.83
N LEU A 143 -3.79 18.89 -9.63
CA LEU A 143 -3.03 18.97 -8.39
C LEU A 143 -2.19 17.70 -8.16
N ALA A 144 -2.78 16.52 -8.33
CA ALA A 144 -2.07 15.26 -8.17
C ALA A 144 -0.92 15.09 -9.18
N SER A 145 -1.09 15.61 -10.39
CA SER A 145 -0.03 15.60 -11.39
C SER A 145 1.19 16.43 -10.95
N GLU A 146 1.00 17.50 -10.17
CA GLU A 146 2.11 18.29 -9.61
C GLU A 146 2.89 17.52 -8.53
N PHE A 147 2.29 16.51 -7.90
CA PHE A 147 2.99 15.68 -6.91
C PHE A 147 4.00 14.73 -7.56
N LEU A 148 3.80 14.43 -8.84
CA LEU A 148 4.62 13.48 -9.61
C LEU A 148 5.58 14.19 -10.57
N ASN A 149 5.48 15.53 -10.69
CA ASN A 149 6.45 16.29 -11.45
C ASN A 149 7.84 16.03 -10.89
N ASP A 150 8.79 15.83 -11.80
CA ASP A 150 10.19 15.60 -11.47
C ASP A 150 10.50 14.23 -10.82
N ILE A 151 9.55 13.28 -10.77
CA ILE A 151 9.79 11.94 -10.21
C ILE A 151 10.89 11.19 -10.98
N ASP A 152 11.03 11.47 -12.28
CA ASP A 152 12.04 10.87 -13.17
C ASP A 152 13.42 11.53 -13.05
N LYS A 153 13.56 12.54 -12.19
CA LYS A 153 14.79 13.35 -12.05
C LYS A 153 15.61 13.01 -10.80
N GLU A 154 15.42 11.80 -10.26
CA GLU A 154 16.12 11.34 -9.05
C GLU A 154 15.93 12.28 -7.84
N THR A 155 14.75 12.89 -7.73
CA THR A 155 14.41 13.83 -6.65
C THR A 155 14.02 13.14 -5.34
N VAL A 156 13.67 11.86 -5.41
CA VAL A 156 13.23 11.04 -4.27
C VAL A 156 13.83 9.65 -4.35
N ASP A 157 13.96 9.01 -3.18
CA ASP A 157 14.46 7.64 -3.10
C ASP A 157 13.39 6.63 -3.53
N PHE A 158 13.85 5.54 -4.14
CA PHE A 158 13.05 4.38 -4.50
C PHE A 158 13.44 3.19 -3.65
N ARG A 159 12.49 2.31 -3.39
CA ARG A 159 12.70 1.04 -2.71
C ARG A 159 12.07 -0.10 -3.51
N PRO A 160 12.55 -1.35 -3.34
CA PRO A 160 11.87 -2.51 -3.93
C PRO A 160 10.42 -2.60 -3.45
N ASN A 161 9.54 -3.08 -4.35
CA ASN A 161 8.17 -3.46 -3.99
C ASN A 161 8.16 -4.76 -3.17
N TYR A 162 6.98 -5.28 -2.82
CA TYR A 162 6.81 -6.44 -1.94
C TYR A 162 7.46 -7.75 -2.45
N ASP A 163 7.59 -7.94 -3.76
CA ASP A 163 8.17 -9.14 -4.40
C ASP A 163 9.55 -8.89 -5.02
N ASN A 164 10.14 -7.72 -4.83
CA ASN A 164 11.43 -7.27 -5.37
C ASN A 164 11.52 -7.27 -6.92
N THR A 165 10.39 -7.28 -7.62
CA THR A 165 10.38 -7.25 -9.09
C THR A 165 10.37 -5.83 -9.67
N LEU A 166 9.84 -4.87 -8.90
CA LEU A 166 9.70 -3.47 -9.29
C LEU A 166 10.21 -2.55 -8.18
N ALA A 167 10.33 -1.27 -8.48
CA ALA A 167 10.64 -0.24 -7.50
C ALA A 167 9.46 0.72 -7.34
N GLU A 168 9.23 1.16 -6.11
CA GLU A 168 8.23 2.18 -5.77
C GLU A 168 8.90 3.37 -5.06
N PRO A 169 8.40 4.60 -5.24
CA PRO A 169 8.95 5.76 -4.53
C PRO A 169 8.65 5.68 -3.04
N VAL A 170 9.64 6.04 -2.23
CA VAL A 170 9.46 6.14 -0.77
C VAL A 170 8.53 7.29 -0.42
N VAL A 171 8.61 8.37 -1.19
CA VAL A 171 7.81 9.60 -1.05
C VAL A 171 7.64 10.22 -2.43
N LEU A 172 6.58 10.99 -2.67
CA LEU A 172 6.43 11.74 -3.91
C LEU A 172 7.12 13.11 -3.83
N PRO A 173 7.69 13.62 -4.94
CA PRO A 173 8.37 14.92 -4.99
C PRO A 173 7.37 16.08 -5.06
N THR A 174 6.46 16.15 -4.11
CA THR A 174 5.37 17.14 -4.12
C THR A 174 5.89 18.56 -3.96
N LYS A 175 5.32 19.50 -4.70
CA LYS A 175 5.61 20.94 -4.60
C LYS A 175 4.59 21.67 -3.72
N VAL A 176 3.59 20.96 -3.23
CA VAL A 176 2.48 21.50 -2.45
C VAL A 176 2.49 20.84 -1.07
N PRO A 177 2.27 21.57 0.03
CA PRO A 177 2.20 21.02 1.37
C PRO A 177 0.89 20.26 1.59
N ASN A 178 0.74 19.11 0.94
CA ASN A 178 -0.50 18.32 0.91
C ASN A 178 -0.99 17.92 2.29
N LEU A 179 -0.08 17.64 3.24
CA LEU A 179 -0.48 17.30 4.60
C LEU A 179 -1.30 18.42 5.26
N LEU A 180 -0.94 19.68 5.04
CA LEU A 180 -1.68 20.82 5.54
C LEU A 180 -2.87 21.14 4.65
N LEU A 181 -2.75 21.03 3.35
CA LEU A 181 -3.82 21.36 2.41
C LEU A 181 -5.05 20.48 2.61
N ASN A 182 -4.87 19.18 2.55
CA ASN A 182 -5.95 18.20 2.67
C ASN A 182 -6.14 17.65 4.08
N GLY A 183 -5.17 17.89 4.97
CA GLY A 183 -5.16 17.28 6.30
C GLY A 183 -4.98 15.77 6.23
N SER A 184 -5.10 15.12 7.36
CA SER A 184 -5.12 13.66 7.47
C SER A 184 -5.71 13.23 8.80
N SER A 185 -6.43 12.13 8.79
CA SER A 185 -6.85 11.44 10.01
C SER A 185 -6.48 9.97 9.93
N GLY A 186 -6.10 9.38 11.04
CA GLY A 186 -5.75 7.97 11.08
C GLY A 186 -5.59 7.46 12.51
N ILE A 187 -5.97 6.21 12.71
CA ILE A 187 -5.86 5.53 13.99
C ILE A 187 -4.93 4.36 13.80
N ALA A 188 -3.84 4.35 14.55
CA ALA A 188 -2.87 3.26 14.61
C ALA A 188 -2.92 2.60 16.00
N VAL A 189 -2.04 1.66 16.24
CA VAL A 189 -1.86 1.06 17.55
C VAL A 189 -1.00 1.98 18.42
N GLY A 190 -1.57 2.47 19.52
CA GLY A 190 -0.86 3.33 20.46
C GLY A 190 -0.74 4.81 20.07
N MET A 191 -1.18 5.20 18.86
CA MET A 191 -1.22 6.60 18.44
C MET A 191 -2.30 6.86 17.41
N ALA A 192 -2.70 8.12 17.29
CA ALA A 192 -3.60 8.60 16.26
C ALA A 192 -3.13 9.96 15.72
N THR A 193 -3.52 10.28 14.50
CA THR A 193 -3.31 11.60 13.91
C THR A 193 -4.64 12.21 13.49
N ASN A 194 -4.77 13.52 13.66
CA ASN A 194 -5.89 14.29 13.16
C ASN A 194 -5.41 15.71 12.82
N ILE A 195 -5.20 15.95 11.55
CA ILE A 195 -4.73 17.22 11.01
C ILE A 195 -5.86 17.80 10.17
N PRO A 196 -6.42 18.96 10.53
CA PRO A 196 -7.46 19.58 9.74
C PRO A 196 -6.90 20.14 8.43
N PRO A 197 -7.73 20.24 7.36
CA PRO A 197 -7.32 20.90 6.13
C PRO A 197 -7.15 22.40 6.32
N HIS A 198 -6.20 22.99 5.57
CA HIS A 198 -5.87 24.40 5.60
C HIS A 198 -5.97 25.01 4.21
N ASN A 199 -6.06 26.33 4.15
CA ASN A 199 -5.97 27.06 2.90
C ASN A 199 -4.49 27.26 2.49
N LEU A 200 -4.23 27.23 1.19
CA LEU A 200 -2.94 27.61 0.61
C LEU A 200 -2.72 29.11 0.67
#